data_cac0f7aad1a68cc7e3445e664ed189c8
#
_entry.id   cac0f7aad1a68cc7e3445e664ed189c8
#
_cell.length_a   1.000
_cell.length_b   1.000
_cell.length_c   1.000
_cell.angle_alpha   90.00
_cell.angle_beta   90.00
_cell.angle_gamma   90.00
#
_symmetry.space_group_name_H-M   'P 1'
#
loop_
_entity.id
_entity.type
_entity.pdbx_description
1 polymer ?
#
loop_
_entity_poly.entity_id
_entity_poly.type
_entity_poly.pdbx_seq_one_letter_code
_entity_poly.pdbx_strand_id
1 'polypeptide(L)'
;MKINWFALNEIKPFDKPEEEKTPKIKEGWLNEAKDYYYSLDDMTEEPYRLTGTGFTDCEVELYQLNSTQAHIGRGVTWGEIPQAPEASFYDFLQPFVTQEELPTSSSYQLFCLRLTGTAPGKWQGEIRATQGKISVSKTLTFEVLPLLLPTQTAPTLELWQYPFAVARYYQIEPKDYFNKAHCERIAESLAYYAEAGGDTIVTTIVNDPWNHQTYDAYPSLVTWQQSGEKMTFDFTWFDQYVALCLALGINQKIKCFSMLPWEDKIYYFDEVGVLQEQIYPVNSPQWQEIWRDFLTAFVQHLEEKGWFDITYIAIDERPAETLASVLQLIKEHPNQEGNLLKISCALNYQSFDHTLLEQIADLAIGQPHLGDQTVFRQWCEQRRTKGLATSISNCVGDYPAMFLYSHPLESQWVIWNTVAYGADGFLRWALDAWVKDPLVNGSHWYWESGDPFLLYPGTNGTMMSLRFQQMQQALNDSRKYLFLQNKQPALVSEVTRLLDGWAQLSGETNDYGAQVPFSENETLQLIQTIQQMHDLLEKGARAYLKESNK
;
A
#
# COMPACT_ATOMS: atom_id res chain seq x y z
N MET A 1 -30.89 8.61 20.13
CA MET A 1 -29.86 7.80 19.43
C MET A 1 -30.50 6.94 18.35
N LYS A 2 -29.92 6.87 17.16
CA LYS A 2 -30.37 6.04 16.02
C LYS A 2 -29.18 5.39 15.34
N ILE A 3 -29.38 4.23 14.72
CA ILE A 3 -28.39 3.57 13.85
C ILE A 3 -28.86 3.74 12.42
N ASN A 4 -28.02 4.29 11.55
CA ASN A 4 -28.30 4.45 10.13
C ASN A 4 -27.18 3.82 9.31
N TRP A 5 -27.55 3.00 8.31
CA TRP A 5 -26.60 2.44 7.36
C TRP A 5 -26.31 3.46 6.26
N PHE A 6 -25.11 3.40 5.71
CA PHE A 6 -24.74 4.16 4.52
C PHE A 6 -23.79 3.37 3.60
N ALA A 7 -23.81 3.70 2.33
CA ALA A 7 -22.86 3.14 1.39
C ALA A 7 -21.54 3.92 1.42
N LEU A 8 -20.42 3.25 1.18
CA LEU A 8 -19.10 3.89 1.18
C LEU A 8 -18.98 5.03 0.15
N ASN A 9 -19.65 4.89 -1.00
CA ASN A 9 -19.72 5.92 -2.02
C ASN A 9 -20.48 7.19 -1.59
N GLU A 10 -21.18 7.15 -0.46
CA GLU A 10 -21.83 8.29 0.17
C GLU A 10 -20.92 9.05 1.15
N ILE A 11 -19.73 8.49 1.48
CA ILE A 11 -18.75 9.20 2.32
C ILE A 11 -18.13 10.31 1.48
N LYS A 12 -18.70 11.51 1.61
CA LYS A 12 -18.03 12.72 1.15
C LYS A 12 -16.98 13.12 2.18
N PRO A 13 -15.84 13.68 1.76
CA PRO A 13 -14.79 14.06 2.69
C PRO A 13 -15.24 14.94 3.87
N PHE A 14 -16.36 15.67 3.72
CA PHE A 14 -16.75 16.76 4.62
C PHE A 14 -18.16 16.63 5.21
N ASP A 15 -18.99 15.74 4.69
CA ASP A 15 -20.39 15.70 5.04
C ASP A 15 -20.78 14.37 5.68
N LYS A 16 -21.82 14.43 6.52
CA LYS A 16 -22.50 13.23 7.01
C LYS A 16 -23.08 12.49 5.80
N PRO A 17 -22.80 11.18 5.66
CA PRO A 17 -23.33 10.39 4.55
C PRO A 17 -24.86 10.32 4.57
N GLU A 18 -25.46 10.17 3.38
CA GLU A 18 -26.91 9.98 3.26
C GLU A 18 -27.33 8.60 3.80
N GLU A 19 -28.50 8.57 4.42
CA GLU A 19 -29.02 7.37 5.08
C GLU A 19 -29.48 6.32 4.06
N GLU A 20 -28.97 5.10 4.17
CA GLU A 20 -29.46 3.93 3.46
C GLU A 20 -30.49 3.17 4.33
N LYS A 21 -31.70 2.93 3.83
CA LYS A 21 -32.75 2.29 4.63
C LYS A 21 -32.43 0.86 5.05
N THR A 22 -31.75 0.12 4.19
CA THR A 22 -31.35 -1.27 4.43
C THR A 22 -30.07 -1.55 3.64
N PRO A 23 -28.98 -2.04 4.28
CA PRO A 23 -27.78 -2.37 3.55
C PRO A 23 -28.03 -3.52 2.58
N LYS A 24 -27.44 -3.46 1.39
CA LYS A 24 -27.43 -4.62 0.48
C LYS A 24 -26.78 -5.81 1.19
N ILE A 25 -27.34 -7.00 0.96
CA ILE A 25 -26.68 -8.24 1.39
C ILE A 25 -25.37 -8.33 0.63
N LYS A 26 -24.26 -8.35 1.36
CA LYS A 26 -22.94 -8.58 0.78
C LYS A 26 -22.65 -10.06 0.76
N GLU A 27 -22.02 -10.50 -0.34
CA GLU A 27 -21.56 -11.86 -0.52
C GLU A 27 -20.05 -11.89 -0.32
N GLY A 28 -19.58 -12.72 0.60
CA GLY A 28 -18.16 -13.03 0.79
C GLY A 28 -17.84 -14.44 0.36
N TRP A 29 -16.60 -14.70 0.01
CA TRP A 29 -16.06 -16.05 -0.05
C TRP A 29 -15.52 -16.44 1.34
N LEU A 30 -15.21 -17.71 1.55
CA LEU A 30 -14.58 -18.16 2.80
C LEU A 30 -13.27 -17.41 3.02
N ASN A 31 -13.08 -16.89 4.23
CA ASN A 31 -11.96 -16.07 4.66
C ASN A 31 -11.85 -14.70 3.95
N GLU A 32 -12.92 -14.22 3.37
CA GLU A 32 -13.01 -12.88 2.81
C GLU A 32 -13.74 -11.95 3.77
N ALA A 33 -13.10 -10.84 4.12
CA ALA A 33 -13.73 -9.78 4.90
C ALA A 33 -14.67 -8.93 4.03
N LYS A 34 -15.82 -8.56 4.60
CA LYS A 34 -16.77 -7.61 4.01
C LYS A 34 -17.16 -6.55 5.03
N ASP A 35 -17.16 -5.30 4.59
CA ASP A 35 -17.32 -4.13 5.43
C ASP A 35 -18.70 -3.52 5.27
N TYR A 36 -19.34 -3.17 6.39
CA TYR A 36 -20.62 -2.46 6.46
C TYR A 36 -20.42 -1.18 7.25
N TYR A 37 -20.90 -0.06 6.71
CA TYR A 37 -20.72 1.25 7.33
C TYR A 37 -22.04 1.74 7.90
N TYR A 38 -21.99 2.35 9.10
CA TYR A 38 -23.15 2.89 9.78
C TYR A 38 -22.79 4.09 10.64
N SER A 39 -23.79 4.93 10.92
CA SER A 39 -23.66 6.03 11.86
C SER A 39 -24.50 5.77 13.10
N LEU A 40 -24.05 6.32 14.23
CA LEU A 40 -24.89 6.58 15.40
C LEU A 40 -25.23 8.06 15.42
N ASP A 41 -26.52 8.38 15.39
CA ASP A 41 -27.05 9.71 15.35
C ASP A 41 -27.82 10.05 16.62
N ASP A 42 -28.07 11.34 16.86
CA ASP A 42 -28.79 11.86 18.02
C ASP A 42 -28.20 11.32 19.34
N MET A 43 -26.88 11.30 19.45
CA MET A 43 -26.16 10.88 20.64
C MET A 43 -26.17 11.98 21.70
N THR A 44 -26.19 11.58 22.97
CA THR A 44 -25.98 12.46 24.13
C THR A 44 -24.52 12.45 24.55
N GLU A 45 -24.15 13.26 25.53
CA GLU A 45 -22.75 13.29 26.07
C GLU A 45 -22.40 12.07 26.95
N GLU A 46 -23.40 11.19 27.26
CA GLU A 46 -23.16 9.98 28.05
C GLU A 46 -22.32 8.96 27.24
N PRO A 47 -21.47 8.15 27.89
CA PRO A 47 -20.80 7.04 27.23
C PRO A 47 -21.80 6.04 26.62
N TYR A 48 -21.36 5.33 25.58
CA TYR A 48 -22.19 4.33 24.89
C TYR A 48 -21.42 3.01 24.73
N ARG A 49 -22.17 1.94 24.43
CA ARG A 49 -21.61 0.61 24.09
C ARG A 49 -22.15 0.13 22.76
N LEU A 50 -21.29 -0.53 22.00
CA LEU A 50 -21.64 -1.18 20.74
C LEU A 50 -21.39 -2.69 20.83
N THR A 51 -22.29 -3.46 20.24
CA THR A 51 -22.15 -4.92 20.13
C THR A 51 -22.62 -5.38 18.76
N GLY A 52 -21.88 -6.33 18.18
CA GLY A 52 -22.30 -7.13 17.03
C GLY A 52 -22.57 -8.56 17.48
N THR A 53 -23.78 -9.06 17.27
CA THR A 53 -24.17 -10.41 17.74
C THR A 53 -25.00 -11.14 16.68
N GLY A 54 -25.02 -12.48 16.77
CA GLY A 54 -25.83 -13.33 15.89
C GLY A 54 -25.12 -13.77 14.59
N PHE A 55 -23.89 -13.31 14.35
CA PHE A 55 -23.09 -13.71 13.20
C PHE A 55 -22.32 -15.00 13.52
N THR A 56 -23.03 -16.12 13.61
CA THR A 56 -22.42 -17.43 13.85
C THR A 56 -21.50 -17.79 12.69
N ASP A 57 -20.36 -18.44 12.97
CA ASP A 57 -19.35 -18.78 11.97
C ASP A 57 -18.82 -17.60 11.13
N CYS A 58 -18.79 -16.40 11.75
CA CYS A 58 -18.13 -15.22 11.23
C CYS A 58 -17.22 -14.64 12.32
N GLU A 59 -16.06 -14.18 11.93
CA GLU A 59 -15.28 -13.24 12.73
C GLU A 59 -15.91 -11.86 12.61
N VAL A 60 -16.05 -11.18 13.75
CA VAL A 60 -16.72 -9.88 13.85
C VAL A 60 -15.76 -8.87 14.42
N GLU A 61 -15.44 -7.86 13.63
CA GLU A 61 -14.60 -6.75 14.06
C GLU A 61 -15.38 -5.44 13.96
N LEU A 62 -15.20 -4.59 14.96
CA LEU A 62 -15.84 -3.29 15.03
C LEU A 62 -14.79 -2.19 15.05
N TYR A 63 -15.02 -1.17 14.23
CA TYR A 63 -14.14 -0.02 14.12
C TYR A 63 -14.94 1.27 14.22
N GLN A 64 -14.40 2.25 14.92
CA GLN A 64 -14.83 3.63 14.79
C GLN A 64 -14.10 4.25 13.61
N LEU A 65 -14.84 4.87 12.70
CA LEU A 65 -14.28 5.61 11.57
C LEU A 65 -14.04 7.05 12.01
N ASN A 66 -12.79 7.42 12.08
CA ASN A 66 -12.34 8.71 12.55
C ASN A 66 -11.75 9.56 11.41
N SER A 67 -11.70 10.86 11.64
CA SER A 67 -11.17 11.84 10.69
C SER A 67 -9.86 12.45 11.14
N THR A 68 -9.07 12.86 10.16
CA THR A 68 -7.88 13.70 10.34
C THR A 68 -8.03 14.99 9.54
N GLN A 69 -7.38 16.05 9.97
CA GLN A 69 -7.30 17.30 9.20
C GLN A 69 -6.27 17.15 8.09
N ALA A 70 -6.54 17.72 6.93
CA ALA A 70 -5.57 17.76 5.85
C ALA A 70 -5.93 18.85 4.82
N HIS A 71 -4.97 19.31 4.05
CA HIS A 71 -5.23 20.17 2.89
C HIS A 71 -5.45 19.34 1.61
N ILE A 72 -6.16 19.91 0.64
CA ILE A 72 -6.39 19.31 -0.67
C ILE A 72 -5.30 19.79 -1.63
N GLY A 73 -4.29 18.96 -1.88
CA GLY A 73 -3.19 19.29 -2.79
C GLY A 73 -1.83 18.95 -2.23
N ARG A 74 -0.83 19.47 -2.92
CA ARG A 74 0.58 19.32 -2.56
C ARG A 74 0.97 20.22 -1.40
N GLY A 75 2.07 19.90 -0.73
CA GLY A 75 2.64 20.74 0.31
C GLY A 75 3.13 22.10 -0.24
N VAL A 76 3.19 23.09 0.66
CA VAL A 76 3.54 24.49 0.33
C VAL A 76 4.92 24.69 -0.28
N THR A 77 5.81 23.71 -0.20
CA THR A 77 7.18 23.79 -0.74
C THR A 77 7.25 23.55 -2.24
N TRP A 78 6.15 23.22 -2.89
CA TRP A 78 6.06 23.06 -4.35
C TRP A 78 5.92 24.41 -5.09
N GLY A 79 6.78 25.37 -4.77
CA GLY A 79 6.83 26.66 -5.49
C GLY A 79 5.67 27.59 -5.15
N GLU A 80 5.08 28.26 -6.17
CA GLU A 80 4.07 29.32 -6.01
C GLU A 80 2.64 28.82 -5.79
N ILE A 81 2.43 27.50 -5.63
CA ILE A 81 1.09 26.93 -5.43
C ILE A 81 0.60 27.27 -4.01
N PRO A 82 -0.53 27.98 -3.86
CA PRO A 82 -1.07 28.29 -2.56
C PRO A 82 -1.52 27.02 -1.84
N GLN A 83 -1.32 26.97 -0.53
CA GLN A 83 -1.84 25.88 0.29
C GLN A 83 -3.36 25.94 0.32
N ALA A 84 -4.01 24.81 0.03
CA ALA A 84 -5.44 24.69 0.19
C ALA A 84 -5.87 24.85 1.66
N PRO A 85 -7.08 25.34 1.92
CA PRO A 85 -7.65 25.30 3.25
C PRO A 85 -7.66 23.88 3.81
N GLU A 86 -7.40 23.74 5.10
CA GLU A 86 -7.54 22.44 5.77
C GLU A 86 -9.00 22.03 5.87
N ALA A 87 -9.23 20.74 5.74
CA ALA A 87 -10.52 20.12 5.89
C ALA A 87 -10.39 18.79 6.63
N SER A 88 -11.50 18.29 7.13
CA SER A 88 -11.57 17.03 7.87
C SER A 88 -11.91 15.88 6.93
N PHE A 89 -11.13 14.82 6.94
CA PHE A 89 -11.33 13.63 6.11
C PHE A 89 -11.48 12.39 6.98
N TYR A 90 -12.59 11.67 6.84
CA TYR A 90 -12.75 10.37 7.45
C TYR A 90 -11.85 9.35 6.73
N ASP A 91 -10.89 8.78 7.46
CA ASP A 91 -9.94 7.86 6.83
C ASP A 91 -9.48 6.71 7.74
N PHE A 92 -9.32 6.89 9.05
CA PHE A 92 -8.76 5.81 9.85
C PHE A 92 -9.77 5.04 10.70
N LEU A 93 -9.57 3.74 10.75
CA LEU A 93 -10.42 2.74 11.38
C LEU A 93 -9.80 2.33 12.72
N GLN A 94 -10.29 2.90 13.79
CA GLN A 94 -9.86 2.59 15.15
C GLN A 94 -10.61 1.37 15.68
N PRO A 95 -9.93 0.23 15.94
CA PRO A 95 -10.58 -0.95 16.48
C PRO A 95 -11.01 -0.70 17.93
N PHE A 96 -12.12 -1.31 18.34
CA PHE A 96 -12.56 -1.34 19.71
C PHE A 96 -13.15 -2.69 20.10
N VAL A 97 -13.09 -3.02 21.38
CA VAL A 97 -13.64 -4.27 21.89
C VAL A 97 -15.13 -4.13 22.14
N THR A 98 -15.91 -5.13 21.72
CA THR A 98 -17.35 -5.18 21.99
C THR A 98 -17.64 -5.08 23.51
N GLN A 99 -18.67 -4.32 23.88
CA GLN A 99 -19.10 -4.02 25.26
C GLN A 99 -18.22 -3.03 26.04
N GLU A 100 -17.12 -2.57 25.50
CA GLU A 100 -16.38 -1.45 26.08
C GLU A 100 -17.23 -0.18 26.08
N GLU A 101 -17.09 0.63 27.13
CA GLU A 101 -17.71 1.96 27.15
C GLU A 101 -16.86 2.93 26.34
N LEU A 102 -17.48 3.47 25.30
CA LEU A 102 -16.86 4.44 24.40
C LEU A 102 -17.32 5.85 24.76
N PRO A 103 -16.41 6.84 24.78
CA PRO A 103 -16.78 8.22 24.99
C PRO A 103 -17.53 8.79 23.78
N THR A 104 -18.50 9.64 24.02
CA THR A 104 -19.18 10.39 22.96
C THR A 104 -18.39 11.65 22.64
N SER A 105 -17.92 11.78 21.40
CA SER A 105 -17.15 12.93 20.91
C SER A 105 -18.00 13.94 20.11
N SER A 106 -19.16 13.52 19.61
CA SER A 106 -20.06 14.36 18.81
C SER A 106 -21.49 13.82 18.83
N SER A 107 -22.45 14.60 18.33
CA SER A 107 -23.85 14.19 18.20
C SER A 107 -24.05 13.06 17.19
N TYR A 108 -23.09 12.79 16.32
CA TYR A 108 -23.03 11.62 15.47
C TYR A 108 -21.60 11.07 15.37
N GLN A 109 -21.49 9.77 15.13
CA GLN A 109 -20.22 9.09 14.94
C GLN A 109 -20.37 8.01 13.86
N LEU A 110 -19.29 7.76 13.12
CA LEU A 110 -19.25 6.78 12.04
C LEU A 110 -18.51 5.51 12.47
N PHE A 111 -18.96 4.38 11.95
CA PHE A 111 -18.47 3.06 12.30
C PHE A 111 -18.37 2.14 11.08
N CYS A 112 -17.50 1.15 11.19
CA CYS A 112 -17.40 0.03 10.27
C CYS A 112 -17.57 -1.28 11.05
N LEU A 113 -18.45 -2.15 10.56
CA LEU A 113 -18.54 -3.55 10.95
C LEU A 113 -17.89 -4.37 9.86
N ARG A 114 -16.86 -5.11 10.21
CA ARG A 114 -16.19 -6.07 9.32
C ARG A 114 -16.61 -7.48 9.71
N LEU A 115 -17.04 -8.25 8.70
CA LEU A 115 -17.44 -9.65 8.84
C LEU A 115 -16.57 -10.52 7.93
N THR A 116 -15.89 -11.51 8.52
CA THR A 116 -15.14 -12.52 7.77
C THR A 116 -15.78 -13.88 7.97
N GLY A 117 -16.30 -14.47 6.90
CA GLY A 117 -17.00 -15.74 6.98
C GLY A 117 -16.04 -16.92 7.11
N THR A 118 -16.21 -17.76 8.14
CA THR A 118 -15.41 -18.96 8.38
C THR A 118 -16.11 -20.25 7.93
N ALA A 119 -17.45 -20.20 7.69
CA ALA A 119 -18.22 -21.28 7.11
C ALA A 119 -19.23 -20.78 6.07
N PRO A 120 -19.59 -21.61 5.05
CA PRO A 120 -20.61 -21.22 4.07
C PRO A 120 -21.99 -21.13 4.71
N GLY A 121 -22.76 -20.11 4.33
CA GLY A 121 -24.12 -19.97 4.83
C GLY A 121 -24.64 -18.56 4.69
N LYS A 122 -25.87 -18.36 5.16
CA LYS A 122 -26.50 -17.05 5.23
C LYS A 122 -26.73 -16.70 6.69
N TRP A 123 -25.95 -15.74 7.16
CA TRP A 123 -25.90 -15.35 8.56
C TRP A 123 -26.69 -14.07 8.76
N GLN A 124 -27.51 -14.02 9.79
CA GLN A 124 -28.22 -12.84 10.20
C GLN A 124 -27.80 -12.45 11.61
N GLY A 125 -27.37 -11.21 11.77
CA GLY A 125 -26.99 -10.66 13.05
C GLY A 125 -27.53 -9.25 13.25
N GLU A 126 -27.24 -8.67 14.39
CA GLU A 126 -27.59 -7.29 14.69
C GLU A 126 -26.40 -6.50 15.26
N ILE A 127 -26.39 -5.23 14.94
CA ILE A 127 -25.63 -4.22 15.68
C ILE A 127 -26.57 -3.58 16.69
N ARG A 128 -26.12 -3.53 17.93
CA ARG A 128 -26.85 -2.90 19.03
C ARG A 128 -26.01 -1.80 19.66
N ALA A 129 -26.60 -0.63 19.81
CA ALA A 129 -26.03 0.50 20.54
C ALA A 129 -26.84 0.78 21.81
N THR A 130 -26.15 1.00 22.94
CA THR A 130 -26.78 1.37 24.21
C THR A 130 -26.11 2.60 24.79
N GLN A 131 -26.93 3.58 25.24
CA GLN A 131 -26.47 4.82 25.87
C GLN A 131 -27.42 5.18 27.00
N GLY A 132 -26.98 5.11 28.23
CA GLY A 132 -27.83 5.25 29.41
C GLY A 132 -29.00 4.24 29.39
N LYS A 133 -30.25 4.74 29.30
CA LYS A 133 -31.45 3.91 29.21
C LYS A 133 -31.93 3.64 27.78
N ILE A 134 -31.28 4.23 26.79
CA ILE A 134 -31.65 4.08 25.38
C ILE A 134 -30.90 2.88 24.81
N SER A 135 -31.65 1.99 24.13
CA SER A 135 -31.08 0.89 23.36
C SER A 135 -31.72 0.85 21.99
N VAL A 136 -30.91 0.82 20.95
CA VAL A 136 -31.33 0.72 19.56
C VAL A 136 -30.58 -0.42 18.88
N SER A 137 -31.21 -1.09 17.93
CA SER A 137 -30.52 -2.13 17.13
C SER A 137 -30.97 -2.10 15.68
N LYS A 138 -30.11 -2.59 14.80
CA LYS A 138 -30.36 -2.83 13.39
C LYS A 138 -29.84 -4.21 12.99
N THR A 139 -30.64 -4.94 12.24
CA THR A 139 -30.26 -6.25 11.70
C THR A 139 -29.63 -6.10 10.32
N LEU A 140 -28.72 -7.00 9.99
CA LEU A 140 -28.21 -7.17 8.65
C LEU A 140 -28.01 -8.66 8.33
N THR A 141 -27.91 -8.96 7.04
CA THR A 141 -27.65 -10.32 6.55
C THR A 141 -26.34 -10.32 5.76
N PHE A 142 -25.52 -11.31 6.03
CA PHE A 142 -24.27 -11.60 5.32
C PHE A 142 -24.34 -13.01 4.74
N GLU A 143 -23.92 -13.19 3.50
CA GLU A 143 -23.91 -14.50 2.84
C GLU A 143 -22.47 -14.91 2.53
N VAL A 144 -22.09 -16.13 2.92
CA VAL A 144 -20.76 -16.71 2.67
C VAL A 144 -20.93 -17.84 1.66
N LEU A 145 -20.35 -17.67 0.48
CA LEU A 145 -20.34 -18.68 -0.56
C LEU A 145 -19.35 -19.80 -0.23
N PRO A 146 -19.60 -21.06 -0.63
CA PRO A 146 -18.68 -22.19 -0.43
C PRO A 146 -17.50 -22.15 -1.42
N LEU A 147 -16.83 -21.02 -1.50
CA LEU A 147 -15.67 -20.76 -2.32
C LEU A 147 -14.58 -20.18 -1.43
N LEU A 148 -13.40 -20.79 -1.43
CA LEU A 148 -12.25 -20.27 -0.71
C LEU A 148 -11.62 -19.13 -1.51
N LEU A 149 -11.39 -17.99 -0.85
CA LEU A 149 -10.64 -16.90 -1.46
C LEU A 149 -9.21 -17.38 -1.77
N PRO A 150 -8.75 -17.29 -3.03
CA PRO A 150 -7.39 -17.71 -3.38
C PRO A 150 -6.34 -16.88 -2.61
N THR A 151 -5.29 -17.56 -2.14
CA THR A 151 -4.18 -16.90 -1.44
C THR A 151 -3.16 -16.29 -2.40
N GLN A 152 -3.11 -16.79 -3.64
CA GLN A 152 -2.20 -16.27 -4.65
C GLN A 152 -2.60 -14.84 -5.02
N THR A 153 -1.66 -13.92 -4.83
CA THR A 153 -1.84 -12.51 -5.17
C THR A 153 -1.58 -12.28 -6.65
N ALA A 154 -2.51 -11.59 -7.29
CA ALA A 154 -2.28 -10.93 -8.55
C ALA A 154 -3.28 -9.76 -8.65
N PRO A 155 -2.83 -8.54 -8.90
CA PRO A 155 -1.42 -8.17 -9.05
C PRO A 155 -0.61 -8.36 -7.77
N THR A 156 0.72 -8.53 -7.87
CA THR A 156 1.62 -8.52 -6.71
C THR A 156 1.60 -7.15 -6.05
N LEU A 157 1.83 -7.11 -4.73
CA LEU A 157 1.72 -5.87 -3.97
C LEU A 157 3.06 -5.46 -3.39
N GLU A 158 3.51 -4.27 -3.76
CA GLU A 158 4.69 -3.63 -3.19
C GLU A 158 4.32 -2.31 -2.55
N LEU A 159 4.43 -2.23 -1.21
CA LEU A 159 4.29 -1.00 -0.45
C LEU A 159 5.57 -0.78 0.33
N TRP A 160 6.22 0.39 0.19
CA TRP A 160 7.48 0.66 0.86
C TRP A 160 7.26 0.95 2.35
N GLN A 161 8.10 0.37 3.19
CA GLN A 161 7.98 0.40 4.65
C GLN A 161 9.01 1.35 5.25
N TYR A 162 8.64 2.03 6.35
CA TYR A 162 9.44 3.08 6.99
C TYR A 162 9.66 2.80 8.49
N PRO A 163 10.53 1.84 8.87
CA PRO A 163 10.71 1.41 10.25
C PRO A 163 11.17 2.55 11.19
N PHE A 164 11.83 3.57 10.65
CA PHE A 164 12.32 4.70 11.45
C PHE A 164 11.22 5.73 11.74
N ALA A 165 10.21 5.86 10.87
CA ALA A 165 9.00 6.61 11.18
C ALA A 165 8.23 5.95 12.33
N VAL A 166 8.19 4.61 12.36
CA VAL A 166 7.64 3.83 13.48
C VAL A 166 8.42 4.11 14.75
N ALA A 167 9.76 4.05 14.71
CA ALA A 167 10.61 4.34 15.86
C ALA A 167 10.34 5.74 16.44
N ARG A 168 10.33 6.76 15.59
CA ARG A 168 10.07 8.14 16.02
C ARG A 168 8.70 8.29 16.68
N TYR A 169 7.65 7.75 16.07
CA TYR A 169 6.29 7.89 16.59
C TYR A 169 6.15 7.26 17.98
N TYR A 170 6.72 6.07 18.19
CA TYR A 170 6.70 5.37 19.47
C TYR A 170 7.88 5.70 20.39
N GLN A 171 8.66 6.76 20.08
CA GLN A 171 9.75 7.29 20.89
C GLN A 171 10.83 6.24 21.20
N ILE A 172 11.17 5.42 20.22
CA ILE A 172 12.25 4.42 20.29
C ILE A 172 13.56 5.10 19.91
N GLU A 173 14.52 5.10 20.84
CA GLU A 173 15.82 5.76 20.66
C GLU A 173 16.73 4.97 19.68
N PRO A 174 17.67 5.64 18.98
CA PRO A 174 18.54 4.98 18.00
C PRO A 174 19.32 3.76 18.52
N LYS A 175 19.72 3.77 19.80
CA LYS A 175 20.39 2.63 20.44
C LYS A 175 19.50 1.39 20.57
N ASP A 176 18.18 1.57 20.48
CA ASP A 176 17.16 0.55 20.64
C ASP A 176 16.52 0.14 19.30
N TYR A 177 17.04 0.66 18.18
CA TYR A 177 16.56 0.28 16.86
C TYR A 177 16.70 -1.22 16.63
N PHE A 178 15.63 -1.81 16.09
CA PHE A 178 15.47 -3.23 15.85
C PHE A 178 15.58 -4.13 17.09
N ASN A 179 15.55 -3.58 18.31
CA ASN A 179 15.32 -4.39 19.50
C ASN A 179 13.90 -4.98 19.46
N LYS A 180 13.58 -5.83 20.44
CA LYS A 180 12.29 -6.51 20.52
C LYS A 180 11.09 -5.54 20.47
N ALA A 181 11.14 -4.43 21.22
CA ALA A 181 10.05 -3.47 21.28
C ALA A 181 9.84 -2.75 19.93
N HIS A 182 10.92 -2.37 19.24
CA HIS A 182 10.83 -1.77 17.92
C HIS A 182 10.29 -2.77 16.89
N CYS A 183 10.82 -4.00 16.88
CA CYS A 183 10.34 -5.06 15.98
C CYS A 183 8.85 -5.38 16.19
N GLU A 184 8.36 -5.39 17.42
CA GLU A 184 6.93 -5.58 17.72
C GLU A 184 6.09 -4.47 17.07
N ARG A 185 6.51 -3.20 17.15
CA ARG A 185 5.81 -2.08 16.51
C ARG A 185 5.86 -2.10 14.99
N ILE A 186 7.01 -2.44 14.41
CA ILE A 186 7.13 -2.64 12.95
C ILE A 186 6.23 -3.77 12.48
N ALA A 187 6.18 -4.88 13.23
CA ALA A 187 5.36 -6.04 12.89
C ALA A 187 3.86 -5.73 12.80
N GLU A 188 3.35 -4.74 13.53
CA GLU A 188 1.95 -4.31 13.47
C GLU A 188 1.58 -3.78 12.07
N SER A 189 2.41 -2.91 11.47
CA SER A 189 2.21 -2.43 10.09
C SER A 189 2.44 -3.54 9.07
N LEU A 190 3.49 -4.33 9.26
CA LEU A 190 3.84 -5.41 8.35
C LEU A 190 2.79 -6.53 8.31
N ALA A 191 2.06 -6.77 9.42
CA ALA A 191 0.98 -7.76 9.46
C ALA A 191 -0.15 -7.39 8.49
N TYR A 192 -0.60 -6.13 8.46
CA TYR A 192 -1.57 -5.66 7.47
C TYR A 192 -1.07 -5.80 6.04
N TYR A 193 0.19 -5.46 5.81
CA TYR A 193 0.81 -5.58 4.50
C TYR A 193 0.90 -7.03 4.03
N ALA A 194 1.35 -7.94 4.89
CA ALA A 194 1.42 -9.38 4.59
C ALA A 194 0.04 -9.98 4.32
N GLU A 195 -0.99 -9.62 5.13
CA GLU A 195 -2.37 -10.07 4.95
C GLU A 195 -2.95 -9.60 3.61
N ALA A 196 -2.66 -8.37 3.20
CA ALA A 196 -3.06 -7.87 1.89
C ALA A 196 -2.36 -8.61 0.73
N GLY A 197 -1.28 -9.34 1.01
CA GLY A 197 -0.47 -10.09 0.05
C GLY A 197 0.79 -9.36 -0.36
N GLY A 198 1.30 -8.48 0.49
CA GLY A 198 2.59 -7.84 0.31
C GLY A 198 3.72 -8.87 0.23
N ASP A 199 4.58 -8.72 -0.76
CA ASP A 199 5.59 -9.72 -1.10
C ASP A 199 7.02 -9.19 -1.11
N THR A 200 7.19 -7.87 -0.98
CA THR A 200 8.46 -7.17 -1.17
C THR A 200 8.93 -6.48 0.11
N ILE A 201 10.15 -6.79 0.52
CA ILE A 201 10.86 -6.13 1.62
C ILE A 201 11.62 -4.95 1.03
N VAL A 202 11.42 -3.74 1.55
CA VAL A 202 12.18 -2.56 1.13
C VAL A 202 13.22 -2.22 2.19
N THR A 203 14.46 -2.09 1.76
CA THR A 203 15.62 -1.80 2.62
C THR A 203 16.43 -0.65 2.04
N THR A 204 17.19 0.04 2.88
CA THR A 204 18.18 1.02 2.47
C THR A 204 19.57 0.51 2.75
N ILE A 205 20.46 0.55 1.75
CA ILE A 205 21.88 0.21 1.87
C ILE A 205 22.78 1.45 1.99
N VAL A 206 22.20 2.64 1.82
CA VAL A 206 22.79 3.94 2.09
C VAL A 206 21.83 4.78 2.91
N ASN A 207 22.33 5.81 3.56
CA ASN A 207 21.50 6.71 4.34
C ASN A 207 20.72 7.64 3.41
N ASP A 208 19.42 7.77 3.66
CA ASP A 208 18.50 8.73 3.02
C ASP A 208 18.58 8.75 1.47
N PRO A 209 18.40 7.60 0.79
CA PRO A 209 18.65 7.48 -0.64
C PRO A 209 17.76 8.40 -1.51
N TRP A 210 16.65 8.89 -0.97
CA TRP A 210 15.67 9.77 -1.62
C TRP A 210 15.77 11.26 -1.20
N ASN A 211 16.90 11.68 -0.61
CA ASN A 211 17.14 13.06 -0.22
C ASN A 211 16.06 13.63 0.73
N HIS A 212 15.78 12.93 1.81
CA HIS A 212 14.91 13.39 2.91
C HIS A 212 13.50 13.82 2.45
N GLN A 213 12.80 12.97 1.71
CA GLN A 213 11.45 13.24 1.22
C GLN A 213 10.34 12.97 2.25
N THR A 214 10.65 12.26 3.33
CA THR A 214 9.72 11.91 4.39
C THR A 214 9.93 12.78 5.62
N TYR A 215 8.99 12.76 6.57
CA TYR A 215 9.13 13.49 7.82
C TYR A 215 10.37 13.07 8.60
N ASP A 216 10.66 11.77 8.60
CA ASP A 216 11.86 11.22 9.21
C ASP A 216 12.90 10.92 8.12
N ALA A 217 14.19 11.10 8.45
CA ALA A 217 15.26 10.54 7.63
C ALA A 217 15.14 9.01 7.59
N TYR A 218 15.63 8.40 6.52
CA TYR A 218 15.72 6.94 6.42
C TYR A 218 17.18 6.51 6.57
N PRO A 219 17.65 6.21 7.79
CA PRO A 219 19.01 5.71 8.02
C PRO A 219 19.27 4.45 7.22
N SER A 220 20.53 4.24 6.83
CA SER A 220 20.96 2.98 6.22
C SER A 220 20.75 1.81 7.18
N LEU A 221 20.22 0.69 6.67
CA LEU A 221 20.19 -0.58 7.41
C LEU A 221 21.55 -1.30 7.41
N VAL A 222 22.51 -0.79 6.64
CA VAL A 222 23.91 -1.23 6.63
C VAL A 222 24.78 -0.13 7.20
N THR A 223 25.56 -0.42 8.25
CA THR A 223 26.51 0.54 8.79
C THR A 223 27.78 0.51 7.95
N TRP A 224 28.17 1.65 7.41
CA TRP A 224 29.40 1.86 6.65
C TRP A 224 30.46 2.41 7.58
N GLN A 225 31.62 1.76 7.64
CA GLN A 225 32.74 2.13 8.52
C GLN A 225 34.01 2.21 7.72
N GLN A 226 34.73 3.34 7.78
CA GLN A 226 36.04 3.47 7.21
C GLN A 226 37.08 2.71 8.06
N SER A 227 37.97 1.96 7.40
CA SER A 227 39.09 1.25 8.01
C SER A 227 40.31 1.38 7.10
N GLY A 228 41.15 2.36 7.37
CA GLY A 228 42.27 2.75 6.49
C GLY A 228 41.72 3.30 5.15
N GLU A 229 42.18 2.72 4.04
CA GLU A 229 41.73 3.09 2.70
C GLU A 229 40.47 2.32 2.24
N LYS A 230 39.95 1.39 3.06
CA LYS A 230 38.81 0.53 2.72
C LYS A 230 37.57 0.85 3.54
N MET A 231 36.42 0.45 2.99
CA MET A 231 35.16 0.41 3.72
C MET A 231 34.88 -1.00 4.24
N THR A 232 34.32 -1.07 5.43
CA THR A 232 33.75 -2.29 6.02
C THR A 232 32.27 -2.06 6.31
N PHE A 233 31.50 -3.13 6.39
CA PHE A 233 30.04 -3.07 6.42
C PHE A 233 29.51 -3.95 7.55
N ASP A 234 28.63 -3.40 8.39
CA ASP A 234 27.88 -4.16 9.38
C ASP A 234 26.42 -4.28 8.93
N PHE A 235 25.96 -5.52 8.74
CA PHE A 235 24.62 -5.86 8.26
C PHE A 235 23.64 -6.19 9.41
N THR A 236 23.96 -5.88 10.66
CA THR A 236 23.15 -6.29 11.82
C THR A 236 21.70 -5.80 11.71
N TRP A 237 21.46 -4.53 11.41
CA TRP A 237 20.09 -3.99 11.28
C TRP A 237 19.39 -4.53 10.02
N PHE A 238 20.12 -4.68 8.93
CA PHE A 238 19.61 -5.30 7.72
C PHE A 238 19.10 -6.71 7.98
N ASP A 239 19.89 -7.53 8.68
CA ASP A 239 19.54 -8.90 9.03
C ASP A 239 18.31 -8.99 9.94
N GLN A 240 18.27 -8.15 10.96
CA GLN A 240 17.14 -8.12 11.91
C GLN A 240 15.84 -7.75 11.21
N TYR A 241 15.88 -6.72 10.36
CA TYR A 241 14.70 -6.27 9.63
C TYR A 241 14.23 -7.29 8.58
N VAL A 242 15.14 -7.80 7.77
CA VAL A 242 14.81 -8.82 6.76
C VAL A 242 14.26 -10.08 7.42
N ALA A 243 14.89 -10.56 8.50
CA ALA A 243 14.39 -11.73 9.24
C ALA A 243 12.98 -11.52 9.80
N LEU A 244 12.67 -10.31 10.31
CA LEU A 244 11.32 -9.96 10.77
C LEU A 244 10.30 -10.05 9.63
N CYS A 245 10.59 -9.45 8.47
CA CYS A 245 9.72 -9.49 7.32
C CYS A 245 9.48 -10.91 6.80
N LEU A 246 10.55 -11.70 6.69
CA LEU A 246 10.47 -13.11 6.27
C LEU A 246 9.61 -13.95 7.23
N ALA A 247 9.73 -13.72 8.55
CA ALA A 247 8.92 -14.39 9.56
C ALA A 247 7.42 -14.09 9.44
N LEU A 248 7.06 -12.93 8.89
CA LEU A 248 5.68 -12.52 8.62
C LEU A 248 5.16 -12.97 7.23
N GLY A 249 5.99 -13.69 6.45
CA GLY A 249 5.61 -14.21 5.14
C GLY A 249 5.87 -13.25 3.97
N ILE A 250 6.48 -12.10 4.20
CA ILE A 250 6.93 -11.17 3.15
C ILE A 250 8.28 -11.68 2.64
N ASN A 251 8.30 -12.49 1.57
CA ASN A 251 9.46 -13.34 1.27
C ASN A 251 9.82 -13.50 -0.21
N GLN A 252 9.23 -12.73 -1.12
CA GLN A 252 9.51 -12.91 -2.54
C GLN A 252 10.67 -12.03 -3.04
N LYS A 253 10.80 -10.83 -2.48
CA LYS A 253 11.82 -9.87 -2.93
C LYS A 253 12.39 -9.08 -1.76
N ILE A 254 13.69 -8.81 -1.81
CA ILE A 254 14.39 -7.84 -0.95
C ILE A 254 14.93 -6.74 -1.88
N LYS A 255 14.38 -5.55 -1.84
CA LYS A 255 14.81 -4.40 -2.64
C LYS A 255 15.71 -3.49 -1.83
N CYS A 256 16.93 -3.28 -2.29
CA CYS A 256 17.99 -2.56 -1.58
C CYS A 256 18.27 -1.21 -2.25
N PHE A 257 17.77 -0.13 -1.68
CA PHE A 257 17.95 1.25 -2.14
C PHE A 257 19.21 1.87 -1.48
N SER A 258 20.14 2.46 -2.16
CA SER A 258 20.35 2.43 -3.60
C SER A 258 21.84 2.66 -3.91
N MET A 259 22.35 2.04 -4.94
CA MET A 259 23.69 2.38 -5.48
C MET A 259 23.70 3.75 -6.17
N LEU A 260 22.55 4.34 -6.40
CA LEU A 260 22.36 5.66 -7.00
C LEU A 260 21.45 6.53 -6.11
N PRO A 261 21.89 6.92 -4.90
CA PRO A 261 21.14 7.89 -4.10
C PRO A 261 20.97 9.20 -4.87
N TRP A 262 19.87 9.94 -4.63
CA TRP A 262 19.50 11.09 -5.45
C TRP A 262 20.54 12.21 -5.50
N GLU A 263 21.30 12.43 -4.43
CA GLU A 263 22.35 13.45 -4.37
C GLU A 263 23.76 12.87 -4.49
N ASP A 264 23.93 11.60 -4.89
CA ASP A 264 25.18 10.88 -4.96
C ASP A 264 25.97 10.88 -3.63
N LYS A 265 25.26 11.06 -2.50
CA LYS A 265 25.81 11.12 -1.15
C LYS A 265 25.87 9.74 -0.52
N ILE A 266 26.99 9.45 0.13
CA ILE A 266 27.16 8.28 0.97
C ILE A 266 27.62 8.75 2.35
N TYR A 267 26.99 8.19 3.38
CA TYR A 267 27.31 8.45 4.78
C TYR A 267 28.04 7.25 5.36
N TYR A 268 29.13 7.50 6.08
CA TYR A 268 29.92 6.46 6.73
C TYR A 268 30.55 6.98 8.03
N PHE A 269 30.87 6.10 8.95
CA PHE A 269 31.65 6.44 10.13
C PHE A 269 33.11 6.40 9.80
N ASP A 270 33.87 7.40 10.21
CA ASP A 270 35.32 7.40 10.12
C ASP A 270 35.97 6.50 11.19
N GLU A 271 37.32 6.41 11.18
CA GLU A 271 38.08 5.55 12.11
C GLU A 271 37.87 5.91 13.59
N VAL A 272 37.42 7.13 13.89
CA VAL A 272 37.15 7.58 15.26
C VAL A 272 35.65 7.54 15.62
N GLY A 273 34.85 7.03 14.70
CA GLY A 273 33.39 6.83 14.91
C GLY A 273 32.55 8.10 14.69
N VAL A 274 33.09 9.09 13.96
CA VAL A 274 32.30 10.28 13.58
C VAL A 274 31.66 10.06 12.23
N LEU A 275 30.35 10.38 12.15
CA LEU A 275 29.60 10.28 10.89
C LEU A 275 30.09 11.33 9.88
N GLN A 276 30.50 10.87 8.73
CA GLN A 276 30.95 11.66 7.58
C GLN A 276 29.92 11.59 6.46
N GLU A 277 29.84 12.67 5.67
CA GLU A 277 29.07 12.74 4.43
C GLU A 277 30.02 13.01 3.27
N GLN A 278 29.94 12.22 2.21
CA GLN A 278 30.76 12.39 1.03
C GLN A 278 29.95 12.22 -0.24
N ILE A 279 30.12 13.14 -1.21
CA ILE A 279 29.56 13.02 -2.54
C ILE A 279 30.51 12.16 -3.39
N TYR A 280 29.96 11.11 -3.99
CA TYR A 280 30.65 10.25 -4.94
C TYR A 280 29.96 10.32 -6.29
N PRO A 281 30.37 11.24 -7.20
CA PRO A 281 29.76 11.34 -8.52
C PRO A 281 29.77 10.00 -9.25
N VAL A 282 28.63 9.63 -9.81
CA VAL A 282 28.49 8.36 -10.54
C VAL A 282 29.58 8.24 -11.61
N ASN A 283 30.17 7.06 -11.75
CA ASN A 283 31.31 6.75 -12.62
C ASN A 283 32.67 7.35 -12.22
N SER A 284 32.77 8.13 -11.13
CA SER A 284 34.10 8.49 -10.65
C SER A 284 34.87 7.25 -10.20
N PRO A 285 36.24 7.29 -10.23
CA PRO A 285 37.02 6.17 -9.73
C PRO A 285 36.67 5.79 -8.27
N GLN A 286 36.43 6.79 -7.43
CA GLN A 286 36.05 6.59 -6.03
C GLN A 286 34.68 5.93 -5.89
N TRP A 287 33.69 6.35 -6.71
CA TRP A 287 32.37 5.71 -6.74
C TRP A 287 32.48 4.23 -7.14
N GLN A 288 33.29 3.91 -8.15
CA GLN A 288 33.50 2.54 -8.57
C GLN A 288 34.20 1.70 -7.50
N GLU A 289 35.22 2.26 -6.81
CA GLU A 289 35.94 1.57 -5.77
C GLU A 289 35.07 1.22 -4.57
N ILE A 290 34.33 2.20 -4.04
CA ILE A 290 33.50 2.01 -2.87
C ILE A 290 32.36 1.00 -3.13
N TRP A 291 31.79 1.01 -4.35
CA TRP A 291 30.75 0.05 -4.70
C TRP A 291 31.29 -1.36 -5.02
N ARG A 292 32.54 -1.48 -5.49
CA ARG A 292 33.20 -2.80 -5.57
C ARG A 292 33.42 -3.40 -4.19
N ASP A 293 33.89 -2.62 -3.24
CA ASP A 293 34.07 -3.06 -1.86
C ASP A 293 32.73 -3.51 -1.26
N PHE A 294 31.67 -2.70 -1.45
CA PHE A 294 30.33 -3.02 -0.97
C PHE A 294 29.79 -4.31 -1.62
N LEU A 295 29.77 -4.40 -2.94
CA LEU A 295 29.23 -5.55 -3.65
C LEU A 295 29.96 -6.84 -3.30
N THR A 296 31.29 -6.79 -3.14
CA THR A 296 32.07 -7.95 -2.70
C THR A 296 31.59 -8.47 -1.34
N ALA A 297 31.44 -7.58 -0.35
CA ALA A 297 30.98 -7.95 0.98
C ALA A 297 29.49 -8.36 0.98
N PHE A 298 28.67 -7.63 0.24
CA PHE A 298 27.22 -7.84 0.22
C PHE A 298 26.82 -9.15 -0.46
N VAL A 299 27.42 -9.48 -1.61
CA VAL A 299 27.16 -10.76 -2.31
C VAL A 299 27.52 -11.93 -1.40
N GLN A 300 28.70 -11.90 -0.75
CA GLN A 300 29.09 -12.95 0.20
C GLN A 300 28.10 -13.05 1.35
N HIS A 301 27.70 -11.93 1.95
CA HIS A 301 26.73 -11.90 3.05
C HIS A 301 25.37 -12.48 2.65
N LEU A 302 24.87 -12.12 1.48
CA LEU A 302 23.59 -12.64 0.97
C LEU A 302 23.63 -14.15 0.69
N GLU A 303 24.75 -14.68 0.21
CA GLU A 303 24.94 -16.12 0.04
C GLU A 303 24.95 -16.85 1.39
N GLU A 304 25.67 -16.33 2.38
CA GLU A 304 25.72 -16.87 3.74
C GLU A 304 24.34 -16.92 4.40
N LYS A 305 23.46 -15.94 4.10
CA LYS A 305 22.08 -15.88 4.59
C LYS A 305 21.09 -16.67 3.73
N GLY A 306 21.44 -17.09 2.51
CA GLY A 306 20.54 -17.72 1.57
C GLY A 306 19.50 -16.75 0.96
N TRP A 307 19.82 -15.47 0.89
CA TRP A 307 18.92 -14.40 0.40
C TRP A 307 19.30 -13.86 -0.98
N PHE A 308 20.39 -14.34 -1.58
CA PHE A 308 20.91 -13.83 -2.85
C PHE A 308 19.86 -13.84 -3.95
N ASP A 309 19.14 -14.95 -4.15
CA ASP A 309 18.20 -15.14 -5.27
C ASP A 309 16.95 -14.25 -5.18
N ILE A 310 16.60 -13.78 -4.00
CA ILE A 310 15.46 -12.88 -3.77
C ILE A 310 15.87 -11.41 -3.60
N THR A 311 17.18 -11.10 -3.68
CA THR A 311 17.68 -9.74 -3.49
C THR A 311 17.85 -9.00 -4.81
N TYR A 312 17.45 -7.73 -4.80
CA TYR A 312 17.53 -6.80 -5.92
C TYR A 312 18.24 -5.52 -5.49
N ILE A 313 19.18 -5.04 -6.31
CA ILE A 313 19.64 -3.65 -6.21
C ILE A 313 18.53 -2.77 -6.77
N ALA A 314 17.99 -1.89 -5.94
CA ALA A 314 16.84 -1.06 -6.28
C ALA A 314 17.28 0.38 -6.61
N ILE A 315 16.69 0.94 -7.66
CA ILE A 315 17.01 2.26 -8.19
C ILE A 315 15.71 3.01 -8.45
N ASP A 316 15.64 4.26 -8.00
CA ASP A 316 14.47 5.10 -8.08
C ASP A 316 14.76 6.35 -8.91
N GLU A 317 14.00 6.53 -10.01
CA GLU A 317 13.94 7.72 -10.88
C GLU A 317 15.31 8.28 -11.34
N ARG A 318 16.31 7.41 -11.60
CA ARG A 318 17.64 7.84 -12.04
C ARG A 318 17.80 7.77 -13.57
N PRO A 319 18.66 8.63 -14.17
CA PRO A 319 18.92 8.62 -15.60
C PRO A 319 19.45 7.27 -16.12
N ALA A 320 19.10 6.94 -17.38
CA ALA A 320 19.45 5.65 -18.00
C ALA A 320 20.96 5.39 -18.06
N GLU A 321 21.76 6.43 -18.32
CA GLU A 321 23.22 6.34 -18.38
C GLU A 321 23.85 5.95 -17.04
N THR A 322 23.27 6.38 -15.92
CA THR A 322 23.75 6.00 -14.58
C THR A 322 23.42 4.55 -14.25
N LEU A 323 22.27 4.07 -14.72
CA LEU A 323 21.87 2.67 -14.57
C LEU A 323 22.84 1.71 -15.28
N ALA A 324 23.33 2.07 -16.47
CA ALA A 324 24.30 1.27 -17.18
C ALA A 324 25.58 1.04 -16.37
N SER A 325 25.99 2.00 -15.57
CA SER A 325 27.16 1.92 -14.68
C SER A 325 26.96 0.93 -13.54
N VAL A 326 25.77 0.91 -12.95
CA VAL A 326 25.41 -0.09 -11.92
C VAL A 326 25.41 -1.49 -12.51
N LEU A 327 24.80 -1.67 -13.68
CA LEU A 327 24.79 -2.95 -14.40
C LEU A 327 26.22 -3.47 -14.66
N GLN A 328 27.15 -2.58 -15.02
CA GLN A 328 28.54 -2.94 -15.23
C GLN A 328 29.20 -3.47 -13.94
N LEU A 329 29.04 -2.78 -12.84
CA LEU A 329 29.61 -3.21 -11.55
C LEU A 329 29.00 -4.53 -11.05
N ILE A 330 27.70 -4.72 -11.22
CA ILE A 330 27.03 -5.99 -10.84
C ILE A 330 27.61 -7.17 -11.66
N LYS A 331 27.90 -6.98 -12.95
CA LYS A 331 28.53 -8.01 -13.80
C LYS A 331 29.95 -8.42 -13.33
N GLU A 332 30.62 -7.54 -12.60
CA GLU A 332 31.95 -7.81 -12.03
C GLU A 332 31.87 -8.60 -10.71
N HIS A 333 30.67 -8.77 -10.12
CA HIS A 333 30.46 -9.37 -8.80
C HIS A 333 29.42 -10.50 -8.84
N PRO A 334 29.68 -11.59 -9.60
CA PRO A 334 28.83 -12.77 -9.54
C PRO A 334 28.97 -13.49 -8.19
N ASN A 335 27.92 -14.24 -7.82
CA ASN A 335 28.01 -15.14 -6.68
C ASN A 335 28.87 -16.39 -7.01
N GLN A 336 29.02 -17.31 -6.08
CA GLN A 336 29.85 -18.53 -6.25
C GLN A 336 29.37 -19.43 -7.41
N GLU A 337 28.07 -19.36 -7.76
CA GLU A 337 27.49 -20.12 -8.88
C GLU A 337 27.58 -19.37 -10.23
N GLY A 338 28.07 -18.14 -10.23
CA GLY A 338 28.16 -17.28 -11.41
C GLY A 338 26.89 -16.46 -11.68
N ASN A 339 25.90 -16.48 -10.79
CA ASN A 339 24.68 -15.68 -10.90
C ASN A 339 24.95 -14.21 -10.51
N LEU A 340 24.17 -13.29 -11.09
CA LEU A 340 24.28 -11.86 -10.82
C LEU A 340 23.10 -11.39 -9.96
N LEU A 341 23.34 -10.38 -9.11
CA LEU A 341 22.27 -9.66 -8.44
C LEU A 341 21.30 -9.08 -9.47
N LYS A 342 20.02 -9.16 -9.18
CA LYS A 342 18.96 -8.60 -10.02
C LYS A 342 18.84 -7.09 -9.80
N ILE A 343 18.31 -6.39 -10.79
CA ILE A 343 18.00 -4.97 -10.67
C ILE A 343 16.49 -4.76 -10.68
N SER A 344 16.04 -3.87 -9.79
CA SER A 344 14.69 -3.32 -9.78
C SER A 344 14.75 -1.81 -9.99
N CYS A 345 13.82 -1.26 -10.78
CA CYS A 345 13.71 0.19 -10.96
C CYS A 345 12.26 0.64 -10.79
N ALA A 346 12.07 1.79 -10.17
CA ALA A 346 10.85 2.59 -10.27
C ALA A 346 11.14 3.80 -11.17
N LEU A 347 10.34 3.95 -12.24
CA LEU A 347 10.58 4.98 -13.26
C LEU A 347 9.34 5.82 -13.48
N ASN A 348 9.51 7.11 -13.41
CA ASN A 348 8.44 8.08 -13.65
C ASN A 348 8.42 8.60 -15.10
N TYR A 349 8.96 7.85 -16.05
CA TYR A 349 8.99 8.17 -17.49
C TYR A 349 9.29 6.95 -18.35
N GLN A 350 8.87 7.01 -19.63
CA GLN A 350 9.05 5.92 -20.61
C GLN A 350 10.25 6.10 -21.55
N SER A 351 11.17 7.01 -21.29
CA SER A 351 12.21 7.41 -22.26
C SER A 351 13.47 6.53 -22.28
N PHE A 352 13.39 5.28 -21.81
CA PHE A 352 14.54 4.36 -21.83
C PHE A 352 14.65 3.56 -23.13
N ASP A 353 15.87 3.28 -23.51
CA ASP A 353 16.13 2.26 -24.52
C ASP A 353 15.56 0.90 -24.06
N HIS A 354 14.77 0.26 -24.92
CA HIS A 354 14.20 -1.07 -24.64
C HIS A 354 15.27 -2.11 -24.30
N THR A 355 16.46 -2.01 -24.89
CA THR A 355 17.60 -2.90 -24.59
C THR A 355 18.05 -2.78 -23.13
N LEU A 356 18.00 -1.58 -22.58
CA LEU A 356 18.32 -1.34 -21.18
C LEU A 356 17.22 -1.86 -20.25
N LEU A 357 15.94 -1.60 -20.59
CA LEU A 357 14.80 -2.07 -19.82
C LEU A 357 14.72 -3.61 -19.74
N GLU A 358 15.22 -4.32 -20.75
CA GLU A 358 15.29 -5.78 -20.74
C GLU A 358 16.33 -6.35 -19.76
N GLN A 359 17.22 -5.53 -19.21
CA GLN A 359 18.17 -5.92 -18.17
C GLN A 359 17.63 -5.69 -16.74
N ILE A 360 16.46 -5.06 -16.63
CA ILE A 360 15.81 -4.78 -15.34
C ILE A 360 14.82 -5.91 -15.05
N ALA A 361 15.08 -6.66 -14.00
CA ALA A 361 14.29 -7.85 -13.67
C ALA A 361 12.89 -7.48 -13.13
N ASP A 362 12.78 -6.37 -12.41
CA ASP A 362 11.53 -5.87 -11.83
C ASP A 362 11.41 -4.36 -12.06
N LEU A 363 10.44 -3.96 -12.86
CA LEU A 363 10.29 -2.60 -13.34
C LEU A 363 8.92 -2.05 -12.99
N ALA A 364 8.86 -0.94 -12.26
CA ALA A 364 7.64 -0.18 -12.03
C ALA A 364 7.61 1.08 -12.90
N ILE A 365 6.48 1.32 -13.56
CA ILE A 365 6.23 2.52 -14.39
C ILE A 365 5.14 3.35 -13.75
N GLY A 366 5.38 4.66 -13.62
CA GLY A 366 4.39 5.61 -13.09
C GLY A 366 3.11 5.65 -13.93
N GLN A 367 1.97 5.68 -13.25
CA GLN A 367 0.64 5.64 -13.88
C GLN A 367 0.48 6.68 -15.02
N PRO A 368 0.95 7.94 -14.93
CA PRO A 368 0.83 8.90 -16.02
C PRO A 368 1.60 8.56 -17.30
N HIS A 369 2.52 7.59 -17.22
CA HIS A 369 3.45 7.25 -18.30
C HIS A 369 3.14 5.92 -19.01
N LEU A 370 1.98 5.31 -18.73
CA LEU A 370 1.61 4.00 -19.30
C LEU A 370 1.36 4.03 -20.82
N GLY A 371 0.89 5.16 -21.35
CA GLY A 371 0.56 5.31 -22.76
C GLY A 371 -0.63 4.44 -23.20
N ASP A 372 -0.61 3.94 -24.44
CA ASP A 372 -1.68 3.12 -24.97
C ASP A 372 -1.78 1.76 -24.23
N GLN A 373 -2.96 1.43 -23.77
CA GLN A 373 -3.23 0.24 -22.96
C GLN A 373 -2.88 -1.06 -23.69
N THR A 374 -3.19 -1.16 -24.98
CA THR A 374 -2.93 -2.38 -25.77
C THR A 374 -1.43 -2.58 -25.95
N VAL A 375 -0.71 -1.50 -26.26
CA VAL A 375 0.75 -1.52 -26.44
C VAL A 375 1.43 -1.91 -25.12
N PHE A 376 0.99 -1.32 -24.01
CA PHE A 376 1.56 -1.62 -22.68
C PHE A 376 1.30 -3.08 -22.27
N ARG A 377 0.09 -3.60 -22.47
CA ARG A 377 -0.23 -5.03 -22.22
C ARG A 377 0.68 -5.97 -23.01
N GLN A 378 0.87 -5.71 -24.30
CA GLN A 378 1.76 -6.52 -25.15
C GLN A 378 3.21 -6.46 -24.67
N TRP A 379 3.65 -5.31 -24.22
CA TRP A 379 4.99 -5.14 -23.67
C TRP A 379 5.16 -5.90 -22.34
N CYS A 380 4.22 -5.82 -21.42
CA CYS A 380 4.20 -6.61 -20.18
C CYS A 380 4.27 -8.10 -20.48
N GLU A 381 3.48 -8.58 -21.46
CA GLU A 381 3.51 -9.99 -21.87
C GLU A 381 4.88 -10.41 -22.43
N GLN A 382 5.48 -9.59 -23.28
CA GLN A 382 6.83 -9.85 -23.81
C GLN A 382 7.88 -9.92 -22.69
N ARG A 383 7.81 -9.02 -21.70
CA ARG A 383 8.71 -9.07 -20.54
C ARG A 383 8.50 -10.32 -19.71
N ARG A 384 7.25 -10.69 -19.45
CA ARG A 384 6.88 -11.91 -18.70
C ARG A 384 7.39 -13.19 -19.35
N THR A 385 7.37 -13.30 -20.70
CA THR A 385 7.95 -14.44 -21.41
C THR A 385 9.47 -14.58 -21.22
N LYS A 386 10.14 -13.49 -20.81
CA LYS A 386 11.57 -13.44 -20.48
C LYS A 386 11.84 -13.61 -18.98
N GLY A 387 10.81 -13.84 -18.18
CA GLY A 387 10.93 -13.92 -16.72
C GLY A 387 11.11 -12.56 -16.02
N LEU A 388 10.75 -11.44 -16.69
CA LEU A 388 10.86 -10.09 -16.19
C LEU A 388 9.49 -9.60 -15.70
N ALA A 389 9.44 -8.97 -14.54
CA ALA A 389 8.21 -8.40 -13.98
C ALA A 389 8.03 -6.93 -14.38
N THR A 390 6.76 -6.52 -14.47
CA THR A 390 6.37 -5.13 -14.72
C THR A 390 5.24 -4.73 -13.79
N SER A 391 5.43 -3.67 -13.00
CA SER A 391 4.45 -3.12 -12.08
C SER A 391 4.02 -1.73 -12.53
N ILE A 392 2.86 -1.28 -12.05
CA ILE A 392 2.42 0.11 -12.15
C ILE A 392 2.61 0.76 -10.80
N SER A 393 3.24 1.94 -10.76
CA SER A 393 3.29 2.77 -9.57
C SER A 393 2.25 3.88 -9.62
N ASN A 394 1.69 4.19 -8.44
CA ASN A 394 0.73 5.28 -8.26
C ASN A 394 1.15 6.08 -7.03
N CYS A 395 1.41 7.35 -7.22
CA CYS A 395 1.86 8.28 -6.18
C CYS A 395 1.67 9.72 -6.64
N VAL A 396 2.39 10.61 -6.05
CA VAL A 396 2.48 12.05 -6.27
C VAL A 396 1.92 12.54 -7.61
N GLY A 397 0.87 13.36 -7.55
CA GLY A 397 0.27 13.99 -8.74
C GLY A 397 -0.58 13.07 -9.61
N ASP A 398 -0.72 11.81 -9.28
CA ASP A 398 -1.55 10.87 -10.03
C ASP A 398 -3.04 11.09 -9.78
N TYR A 399 -3.87 10.69 -10.74
CA TYR A 399 -5.32 10.58 -10.63
C TYR A 399 -5.82 9.44 -11.53
N PRO A 400 -6.76 8.60 -11.07
CA PRO A 400 -7.19 8.39 -9.67
C PRO A 400 -6.06 7.95 -8.76
N ALA A 401 -6.16 8.21 -7.45
CA ALA A 401 -5.09 8.01 -6.50
C ALA A 401 -5.57 7.56 -5.10
N MET A 402 -4.62 7.52 -4.14
CA MET A 402 -4.88 7.11 -2.76
C MET A 402 -4.52 8.24 -1.78
N PHE A 403 -4.96 9.49 -2.04
CA PHE A 403 -4.74 10.62 -1.15
C PHE A 403 -5.87 10.73 -0.11
N LEU A 404 -5.68 11.51 0.94
CA LEU A 404 -6.73 11.73 1.95
C LEU A 404 -8.00 12.37 1.36
N TYR A 405 -7.83 13.20 0.36
CA TYR A 405 -8.94 13.86 -0.33
C TYR A 405 -9.48 13.07 -1.54
N SER A 406 -8.87 11.93 -1.90
CA SER A 406 -9.38 11.05 -2.93
C SER A 406 -10.67 10.37 -2.49
N HIS A 407 -11.57 10.11 -3.44
CA HIS A 407 -12.73 9.27 -3.17
C HIS A 407 -12.27 7.85 -2.76
N PRO A 408 -12.81 7.23 -1.70
CA PRO A 408 -12.30 5.93 -1.22
C PRO A 408 -12.24 4.84 -2.29
N LEU A 409 -13.17 4.83 -3.26
CA LEU A 409 -13.18 3.88 -4.37
C LEU A 409 -12.06 4.10 -5.42
N GLU A 410 -11.36 5.23 -5.40
CA GLU A 410 -10.17 5.42 -6.23
C GLU A 410 -9.10 4.40 -5.89
N SER A 411 -8.99 3.99 -4.62
CA SER A 411 -8.07 2.92 -4.20
C SER A 411 -8.40 1.57 -4.85
N GLN A 412 -9.68 1.28 -5.10
CA GLN A 412 -10.06 0.10 -5.87
C GLN A 412 -9.74 0.27 -7.36
N TRP A 413 -10.00 1.46 -7.89
CA TRP A 413 -9.74 1.77 -9.29
C TRP A 413 -8.26 1.56 -9.65
N VAL A 414 -7.33 2.02 -8.81
CA VAL A 414 -5.88 1.92 -9.04
C VAL A 414 -5.43 0.45 -9.17
N ILE A 415 -5.96 -0.45 -8.34
CA ILE A 415 -5.67 -1.88 -8.44
C ILE A 415 -6.25 -2.47 -9.74
N TRP A 416 -7.50 -2.14 -10.07
CA TRP A 416 -8.12 -2.60 -11.31
C TRP A 416 -7.42 -2.01 -12.56
N ASN A 417 -6.91 -0.79 -12.47
CA ASN A 417 -6.07 -0.20 -13.53
C ASN A 417 -4.83 -1.05 -13.80
N THR A 418 -4.19 -1.56 -12.74
CA THR A 418 -3.04 -2.46 -12.86
C THR A 418 -3.41 -3.76 -13.62
N VAL A 419 -4.57 -4.35 -13.29
CA VAL A 419 -5.10 -5.51 -13.99
C VAL A 419 -5.47 -5.16 -15.44
N ALA A 420 -6.09 -4.01 -15.67
CA ALA A 420 -6.51 -3.53 -16.99
C ALA A 420 -5.34 -3.33 -17.95
N TYR A 421 -4.23 -2.85 -17.46
CA TYR A 421 -2.99 -2.70 -18.23
C TYR A 421 -2.16 -3.99 -18.34
N GLY A 422 -2.60 -5.09 -17.72
CA GLY A 422 -1.93 -6.38 -17.78
C GLY A 422 -0.58 -6.42 -17.06
N ALA A 423 -0.35 -5.51 -16.14
CA ALA A 423 0.86 -5.49 -15.32
C ALA A 423 0.87 -6.63 -14.29
N ASP A 424 2.06 -7.03 -13.85
CA ASP A 424 2.26 -8.11 -12.89
C ASP A 424 2.02 -7.65 -11.45
N GLY A 425 2.22 -6.36 -11.17
CA GLY A 425 2.17 -5.82 -9.82
C GLY A 425 1.75 -4.36 -9.73
N PHE A 426 1.45 -3.97 -8.50
CA PHE A 426 1.18 -2.60 -8.08
C PHE A 426 2.21 -2.17 -7.06
N LEU A 427 2.77 -0.97 -7.25
CA LEU A 427 3.74 -0.34 -6.35
C LEU A 427 3.22 0.98 -5.82
N ARG A 428 3.39 1.22 -4.49
CA ARG A 428 3.27 2.52 -3.88
C ARG A 428 4.43 2.78 -2.91
N TRP A 429 5.01 3.98 -3.00
CA TRP A 429 6.25 4.31 -2.31
C TRP A 429 6.15 4.42 -0.79
N ALA A 430 4.91 4.38 -0.21
CA ALA A 430 4.80 4.55 1.23
C ALA A 430 3.60 3.80 1.83
N LEU A 431 3.90 2.91 2.77
CA LEU A 431 2.93 2.24 3.63
C LEU A 431 2.69 3.04 4.92
N ASP A 432 3.77 3.47 5.58
CA ASP A 432 3.76 3.99 6.95
C ASP A 432 4.85 5.06 7.22
N ALA A 433 5.21 5.86 6.19
CA ALA A 433 6.07 7.04 6.34
C ALA A 433 5.31 8.19 7.02
N TRP A 434 4.95 7.99 8.27
CA TRP A 434 4.05 8.88 8.99
C TRP A 434 4.60 10.31 9.09
N VAL A 435 3.73 11.30 8.81
CA VAL A 435 3.95 12.69 9.18
C VAL A 435 4.00 12.84 10.70
N LYS A 436 4.23 14.04 11.22
CA LYS A 436 4.44 14.27 12.64
C LYS A 436 3.36 13.64 13.53
N ASP A 437 2.09 13.90 13.22
CA ASP A 437 0.93 13.36 13.93
C ASP A 437 -0.22 13.13 12.93
N PRO A 438 -0.24 11.99 12.23
CA PRO A 438 -1.21 11.74 11.18
C PRO A 438 -2.66 11.60 11.70
N LEU A 439 -2.86 11.34 12.99
CA LEU A 439 -4.19 11.28 13.58
C LEU A 439 -4.82 12.67 13.75
N VAL A 440 -4.02 13.71 13.86
CA VAL A 440 -4.45 15.11 14.00
C VAL A 440 -4.42 15.82 12.66
N ASN A 441 -3.30 15.70 11.93
CA ASN A 441 -3.12 16.34 10.64
C ASN A 441 -2.29 15.45 9.70
N GLY A 442 -2.93 14.97 8.65
CA GLY A 442 -2.34 14.10 7.63
C GLY A 442 -1.65 14.83 6.49
N SER A 443 -1.54 16.16 6.55
CA SER A 443 -0.84 16.97 5.54
C SER A 443 0.66 16.70 5.54
N HIS A 444 1.23 16.69 4.35
CA HIS A 444 2.68 16.65 4.17
C HIS A 444 3.20 18.01 3.70
N TRP A 445 4.41 18.38 4.10
CA TRP A 445 5.02 19.66 3.76
C TRP A 445 5.45 19.76 2.28
N TYR A 446 5.54 18.62 1.59
CA TYR A 446 6.01 18.54 0.21
C TYR A 446 5.03 17.79 -0.71
N TRP A 447 4.55 16.60 -0.32
CA TRP A 447 3.68 15.73 -1.11
C TRP A 447 2.19 16.01 -0.84
N GLU A 448 1.33 15.34 -1.58
CA GLU A 448 -0.11 15.34 -1.36
C GLU A 448 -0.45 14.76 0.02
N SER A 449 -1.50 15.29 0.64
CA SER A 449 -1.95 14.83 1.96
C SER A 449 -2.32 13.35 1.94
N GLY A 450 -1.69 12.58 2.84
CA GLY A 450 -1.88 11.14 2.93
C GLY A 450 -1.13 10.31 1.90
N ASP A 451 -0.38 10.92 0.98
CA ASP A 451 0.49 10.18 0.06
C ASP A 451 1.56 9.34 0.79
N PRO A 452 2.20 9.84 1.87
CA PRO A 452 3.24 9.10 2.57
C PRO A 452 2.77 7.91 3.41
N PHE A 453 1.47 7.67 3.55
CA PHE A 453 0.99 6.56 4.39
C PHE A 453 -0.41 6.06 4.00
N LEU A 454 -0.61 4.77 4.18
CA LEU A 454 -1.89 4.07 4.07
C LEU A 454 -2.34 3.46 5.40
N LEU A 455 -1.44 3.35 6.35
CA LEU A 455 -1.72 2.90 7.72
C LEU A 455 -1.48 4.04 8.69
N TYR A 456 -2.15 3.99 9.83
CA TYR A 456 -2.03 4.96 10.89
C TYR A 456 -1.42 4.34 12.14
N PRO A 457 -0.62 5.08 12.91
CA PRO A 457 -0.19 4.63 14.22
C PRO A 457 -1.35 4.65 15.21
N GLY A 458 -1.33 3.75 16.19
CA GLY A 458 -2.31 3.73 17.26
C GLY A 458 -1.71 3.33 18.60
N THR A 459 -2.35 3.71 19.69
CA THR A 459 -1.88 3.35 21.04
C THR A 459 -1.90 1.83 21.27
N ASN A 460 -2.90 1.16 20.70
CA ASN A 460 -3.12 -0.28 20.85
C ASN A 460 -2.70 -1.07 19.60
N GLY A 461 -1.88 -0.50 18.74
CA GLY A 461 -1.43 -1.11 17.49
C GLY A 461 -1.72 -0.24 16.28
N THR A 462 -1.15 -0.62 15.14
CA THR A 462 -1.38 0.06 13.87
C THR A 462 -2.84 -0.06 13.42
N MET A 463 -3.36 0.99 12.80
CA MET A 463 -4.73 1.07 12.30
C MET A 463 -4.72 1.21 10.78
N MET A 464 -5.66 0.55 10.10
CA MET A 464 -5.81 0.72 8.65
C MET A 464 -6.60 1.99 8.31
N SER A 465 -6.33 2.53 7.12
CA SER A 465 -7.15 3.56 6.52
C SER A 465 -8.29 2.97 5.68
N LEU A 466 -9.31 3.79 5.36
CA LEU A 466 -10.31 3.44 4.34
C LEU A 466 -9.63 3.15 2.99
N ARG A 467 -8.60 3.91 2.64
CA ARG A 467 -7.83 3.75 1.41
C ARG A 467 -7.18 2.37 1.33
N PHE A 468 -6.52 1.94 2.42
CA PHE A 468 -5.92 0.60 2.52
C PHE A 468 -7.00 -0.48 2.46
N GLN A 469 -8.11 -0.31 3.19
CA GLN A 469 -9.23 -1.24 3.20
C GLN A 469 -9.84 -1.43 1.79
N GLN A 470 -10.01 -0.35 1.03
CA GLN A 470 -10.54 -0.41 -0.33
C GLN A 470 -9.54 -1.01 -1.32
N MET A 471 -8.24 -0.75 -1.15
CA MET A 471 -7.18 -1.44 -1.89
C MET A 471 -7.23 -2.97 -1.65
N GLN A 472 -7.34 -3.39 -0.39
CA GLN A 472 -7.46 -4.80 -0.01
C GLN A 472 -8.69 -5.46 -0.64
N GLN A 473 -9.83 -4.75 -0.67
CA GLN A 473 -11.04 -5.24 -1.34
C GLN A 473 -10.81 -5.51 -2.82
N ALA A 474 -10.17 -4.59 -3.54
CA ALA A 474 -9.89 -4.77 -4.98
C ALA A 474 -8.85 -5.89 -5.24
N LEU A 475 -7.86 -6.07 -4.36
CA LEU A 475 -6.94 -7.20 -4.41
C LEU A 475 -7.68 -8.53 -4.24
N ASN A 476 -8.63 -8.61 -3.31
CA ASN A 476 -9.47 -9.79 -3.13
C ASN A 476 -10.34 -10.06 -4.36
N ASP A 477 -10.92 -9.03 -4.95
CA ASP A 477 -11.74 -9.16 -6.16
C ASP A 477 -10.92 -9.55 -7.38
N SER A 478 -9.69 -9.07 -7.51
CA SER A 478 -8.77 -9.53 -8.57
C SER A 478 -8.40 -11.00 -8.42
N ARG A 479 -8.21 -11.49 -7.19
CA ARG A 479 -8.02 -12.94 -6.90
C ARG A 479 -9.24 -13.77 -7.34
N LYS A 480 -10.46 -13.30 -7.06
CA LYS A 480 -11.70 -13.94 -7.52
C LYS A 480 -11.78 -13.95 -9.06
N TYR A 481 -11.46 -12.82 -9.70
CA TYR A 481 -11.42 -12.73 -11.15
C TYR A 481 -10.50 -13.79 -11.76
N LEU A 482 -9.27 -13.90 -11.28
CA LEU A 482 -8.32 -14.91 -11.76
C LEU A 482 -8.81 -16.34 -11.53
N PHE A 483 -9.42 -16.62 -10.38
CA PHE A 483 -10.03 -17.94 -10.13
C PHE A 483 -11.15 -18.24 -11.12
N LEU A 484 -11.99 -17.28 -11.43
CA LEU A 484 -13.14 -17.45 -12.33
C LEU A 484 -12.73 -17.44 -13.82
N GLN A 485 -11.61 -16.84 -14.16
CA GLN A 485 -11.16 -16.60 -15.53
C GLN A 485 -11.17 -17.86 -16.39
N ASN A 486 -10.72 -18.98 -15.86
CA ASN A 486 -10.67 -20.25 -16.57
C ASN A 486 -11.92 -21.13 -16.39
N LYS A 487 -12.89 -20.68 -15.58
CA LYS A 487 -14.07 -21.45 -15.17
C LYS A 487 -15.38 -20.88 -15.71
N GLN A 488 -15.39 -19.59 -16.04
CA GLN A 488 -16.57 -18.85 -16.50
C GLN A 488 -16.24 -17.97 -17.72
N PRO A 489 -16.07 -18.54 -18.93
CA PRO A 489 -15.66 -17.78 -20.12
C PRO A 489 -16.58 -16.60 -20.48
N ALA A 490 -17.89 -16.74 -20.24
CA ALA A 490 -18.86 -15.66 -20.50
C ALA A 490 -18.62 -14.45 -19.58
N LEU A 491 -18.34 -14.68 -18.30
CA LEU A 491 -17.95 -13.64 -17.35
C LEU A 491 -16.67 -12.94 -17.80
N VAL A 492 -15.68 -13.72 -18.22
CA VAL A 492 -14.38 -13.18 -18.68
C VAL A 492 -14.58 -12.19 -19.82
N SER A 493 -15.43 -12.50 -20.79
CA SER A 493 -15.72 -11.58 -21.90
C SER A 493 -16.36 -10.26 -21.44
N GLU A 494 -17.26 -10.31 -20.45
CA GLU A 494 -17.87 -9.09 -19.90
C GLU A 494 -16.85 -8.25 -19.10
N VAL A 495 -16.02 -8.89 -18.25
CA VAL A 495 -14.96 -8.22 -17.49
C VAL A 495 -13.88 -7.67 -18.41
N THR A 496 -13.45 -8.42 -19.42
CA THR A 496 -12.44 -7.94 -20.39
C THR A 496 -12.91 -6.68 -21.10
N ARG A 497 -14.19 -6.63 -21.53
CA ARG A 497 -14.75 -5.44 -22.15
C ARG A 497 -14.77 -4.24 -21.20
N LEU A 498 -15.05 -4.46 -19.91
CA LEU A 498 -15.00 -3.41 -18.90
C LEU A 498 -13.56 -2.91 -18.68
N LEU A 499 -12.59 -3.83 -18.61
CA LEU A 499 -11.18 -3.52 -18.46
C LEU A 499 -10.57 -2.84 -19.70
N ASP A 500 -11.04 -3.16 -20.91
CA ASP A 500 -10.56 -2.51 -22.15
C ASP A 500 -10.94 -1.03 -22.26
N GLY A 501 -12.01 -0.62 -21.58
CA GLY A 501 -12.42 0.79 -21.51
C GLY A 501 -11.91 1.51 -20.24
N TRP A 502 -11.05 0.87 -19.47
CA TRP A 502 -10.69 1.33 -18.12
C TRP A 502 -9.88 2.63 -18.09
N ALA A 503 -9.01 2.82 -19.06
CA ALA A 503 -7.96 3.85 -19.07
C ALA A 503 -8.44 5.27 -19.44
N GLN A 504 -9.68 5.66 -19.17
CA GLN A 504 -10.24 6.91 -19.68
C GLN A 504 -10.53 7.99 -18.61
N LEU A 505 -10.08 7.77 -17.37
CA LEU A 505 -10.21 8.79 -16.34
C LEU A 505 -8.96 9.69 -16.34
N SER A 506 -9.17 10.96 -16.57
CA SER A 506 -8.13 12.00 -16.53
C SER A 506 -8.59 13.11 -15.61
N GLY A 507 -7.91 13.34 -14.49
CA GLY A 507 -8.22 14.45 -13.60
C GLY A 507 -7.74 15.78 -14.16
N GLU A 508 -8.31 16.88 -13.66
CA GLU A 508 -7.78 18.23 -13.82
C GLU A 508 -6.94 18.64 -12.61
N THR A 509 -5.90 19.43 -12.85
CA THR A 509 -5.15 20.04 -11.76
C THR A 509 -5.94 21.25 -11.23
N ASN A 510 -6.30 21.23 -9.97
CA ASN A 510 -6.96 22.34 -9.30
C ASN A 510 -5.97 23.47 -8.96
N ASP A 511 -6.49 24.60 -8.43
CA ASP A 511 -5.67 25.76 -8.03
C ASP A 511 -4.61 25.45 -6.95
N TYR A 512 -4.72 24.30 -6.29
CA TYR A 512 -3.83 23.83 -5.22
C TYR A 512 -2.88 22.71 -5.66
N GLY A 513 -2.77 22.47 -6.98
CA GLY A 513 -1.86 21.49 -7.56
C GLY A 513 -2.27 20.02 -7.39
N ALA A 514 -3.48 19.76 -6.87
CA ALA A 514 -4.01 18.40 -6.80
C ALA A 514 -4.72 18.04 -8.10
N GLN A 515 -4.49 16.83 -8.59
CA GLN A 515 -5.37 16.26 -9.60
C GLN A 515 -6.65 15.75 -8.93
N VAL A 516 -7.78 16.16 -9.48
CA VAL A 516 -9.13 15.83 -8.99
C VAL A 516 -10.02 15.43 -10.16
N PRO A 517 -11.18 14.78 -9.91
CA PRO A 517 -12.12 14.47 -10.97
C PRO A 517 -12.44 15.70 -11.83
N PHE A 518 -12.42 15.55 -13.14
CA PHE A 518 -12.80 16.60 -14.10
C PHE A 518 -14.25 17.08 -13.89
N SER A 519 -15.12 16.17 -13.46
CA SER A 519 -16.54 16.48 -13.22
C SER A 519 -17.16 15.47 -12.25
N GLU A 520 -18.33 15.80 -11.70
CA GLU A 520 -19.16 14.86 -10.93
C GLU A 520 -19.48 13.59 -11.75
N ASN A 521 -19.60 13.71 -13.09
CA ASN A 521 -19.81 12.58 -13.97
C ASN A 521 -18.65 11.59 -13.96
N GLU A 522 -17.41 12.05 -13.84
CA GLU A 522 -16.23 11.19 -13.78
C GLU A 522 -16.21 10.37 -12.49
N THR A 523 -16.50 11.01 -11.36
CA THR A 523 -16.68 10.31 -10.07
C THR A 523 -17.81 9.27 -10.16
N LEU A 524 -18.94 9.64 -10.76
CA LEU A 524 -20.06 8.73 -10.95
C LEU A 524 -19.68 7.54 -11.85
N GLN A 525 -18.93 7.78 -12.93
CA GLN A 525 -18.42 6.74 -13.81
C GLN A 525 -17.50 5.77 -13.07
N LEU A 526 -16.58 6.29 -12.24
CA LEU A 526 -15.71 5.48 -11.39
C LEU A 526 -16.53 4.58 -10.46
N ILE A 527 -17.51 5.14 -9.73
CA ILE A 527 -18.38 4.41 -8.81
C ILE A 527 -19.14 3.31 -9.56
N GLN A 528 -19.75 3.63 -10.70
CA GLN A 528 -20.51 2.69 -11.50
C GLN A 528 -19.65 1.56 -12.05
N THR A 529 -18.42 1.87 -12.48
CA THR A 529 -17.49 0.88 -13.00
C THR A 529 -17.06 -0.11 -11.92
N ILE A 530 -16.71 0.37 -10.72
CA ILE A 530 -16.37 -0.49 -9.59
C ILE A 530 -17.58 -1.35 -9.18
N GLN A 531 -18.78 -0.77 -9.09
CA GLN A 531 -20.00 -1.53 -8.76
C GLN A 531 -20.29 -2.61 -9.80
N GLN A 532 -20.16 -2.29 -11.09
CA GLN A 532 -20.36 -3.27 -12.16
C GLN A 532 -19.35 -4.42 -12.07
N MET A 533 -18.09 -4.14 -11.70
CA MET A 533 -17.08 -5.19 -11.48
C MET A 533 -17.49 -6.14 -10.36
N HIS A 534 -17.94 -5.61 -9.21
CA HIS A 534 -18.45 -6.43 -8.10
C HIS A 534 -19.65 -7.31 -8.54
N ASP A 535 -20.65 -6.72 -9.19
CA ASP A 535 -21.84 -7.44 -9.64
C ASP A 535 -21.50 -8.57 -10.63
N LEU A 536 -20.51 -8.36 -11.51
CA LEU A 536 -20.02 -9.38 -12.45
C LEU A 536 -19.33 -10.54 -11.72
N LEU A 537 -18.48 -10.25 -10.73
CA LEU A 537 -17.78 -11.28 -9.96
C LEU A 537 -18.74 -12.12 -9.12
N GLU A 538 -19.74 -11.50 -8.47
CA GLU A 538 -20.80 -12.21 -7.73
C GLU A 538 -21.63 -13.11 -8.66
N LYS A 539 -22.04 -12.60 -9.82
CA LYS A 539 -22.76 -13.38 -10.86
C LYS A 539 -21.93 -14.57 -11.33
N GLY A 540 -20.64 -14.37 -11.57
CA GLY A 540 -19.70 -15.43 -12.00
C GLY A 540 -19.53 -16.53 -10.95
N ALA A 541 -19.36 -16.14 -9.68
CA ALA A 541 -19.24 -17.08 -8.58
C ALA A 541 -20.49 -17.97 -8.43
N ARG A 542 -21.67 -17.37 -8.50
CA ARG A 542 -22.95 -18.12 -8.44
C ARG A 542 -23.16 -19.03 -9.66
N ALA A 543 -22.76 -18.60 -10.85
CA ALA A 543 -22.82 -19.43 -12.05
C ALA A 543 -21.90 -20.66 -11.90
N TYR A 544 -20.68 -20.46 -11.47
CA TYR A 544 -19.72 -21.53 -11.21
C TYR A 544 -20.26 -22.57 -10.21
N LEU A 545 -20.84 -22.12 -9.09
CA LEU A 545 -21.41 -23.02 -8.07
C LEU A 545 -22.59 -23.83 -8.62
N LYS A 546 -23.45 -23.24 -9.47
CA LYS A 546 -24.56 -23.96 -10.11
C LYS A 546 -24.09 -25.06 -11.06
N GLU A 547 -22.97 -24.83 -11.75
CA GLU A 547 -22.39 -25.80 -12.68
C GLU A 547 -21.64 -26.93 -11.95
N SER A 548 -20.94 -26.60 -10.87
CA SER A 548 -20.18 -27.55 -10.06
C SER A 548 -21.06 -28.50 -9.24
N ASN A 549 -22.35 -28.16 -9.03
CA ASN A 549 -23.33 -28.97 -8.31
C ASN A 549 -24.19 -29.84 -9.26
N LYS A 550 -23.92 -29.82 -10.58
CA LYS A 550 -24.52 -30.69 -11.59
C LYS A 550 -23.61 -31.88 -11.90
#